data_960a4c4106873c2e62e925ceb4f50615
#
_entry.id   960a4c4106873c2e62e925ceb4f50615
#
_cell.length_a   1.000
_cell.length_b   1.000
_cell.length_c   1.000
_cell.angle_alpha   90.00
_cell.angle_beta   90.00
_cell.angle_gamma   90.00
#
_symmetry.space_group_name_H-M   'P 1'
#
loop_
_entity.id
_entity.type
_entity.pdbx_description
1 polymer ?
#
loop_
_entity_poly.entity_id
_entity_poly.type
_entity_poly.pdbx_seq_one_letter_code
_entity_poly.pdbx_strand_id
1 'polypeptide(L)'
;VITVVITIVCYLTLRRIQQERFDPASSIKNSPDQKLYDSGLYLIVNKIIPSRYSVKGNRLVKLIKSAMVPMNLYTLYTRRIVTGFVAFMAGILMFLGFNSYTRHSILYEPQMPEGFLGGKLSDEELSRLQEITDFDRDIILTLGKDADFSEIMEYITDKRLLSENEAQVAAGRIEIKIKRLSSNRFWWWQLLLCILLFIAGYCYPVLNLSVIARIRKIDMEEEVSQFHTIILMLMHMNRVHVEEILEWMEAFSVYFKEPLQKCLSNFSSGSYEALEELKEDVAFPPFIRIIGNLQLACEDLGVERAFEELENEMAFNRETRKENSERIVERKKNLGSIIGFIPVYAMLILYLIVPMIVSGMESISAFYRQLSQM
;
A
#
# COMPACT_ATOMS: atom_id res chain seq x y z
N VAL A 1 -14.89 0.12 7.42
CA VAL A 1 -14.60 0.58 6.06
C VAL A 1 -13.09 0.70 5.83
N ILE A 2 -12.34 1.42 6.68
CA ILE A 2 -10.87 1.61 6.54
C ILE A 2 -10.13 0.27 6.57
N THR A 3 -10.49 -0.63 7.48
CA THR A 3 -9.92 -1.97 7.58
C THR A 3 -10.16 -2.80 6.32
N VAL A 4 -11.37 -2.71 5.74
CA VAL A 4 -11.72 -3.41 4.50
C VAL A 4 -10.92 -2.87 3.32
N VAL A 5 -10.76 -1.55 3.20
CA VAL A 5 -9.95 -0.93 2.14
C VAL A 5 -8.47 -1.33 2.27
N ILE A 6 -7.92 -1.30 3.48
CA ILE A 6 -6.53 -1.75 3.73
C ILE A 6 -6.37 -3.23 3.37
N THR A 7 -7.32 -4.09 3.76
CA THR A 7 -7.28 -5.54 3.46
C THR A 7 -7.37 -5.79 1.95
N ILE A 8 -8.24 -5.06 1.24
CA ILE A 8 -8.35 -5.16 -0.22
C ILE A 8 -7.06 -4.69 -0.90
N VAL A 9 -6.48 -3.58 -0.47
CA VAL A 9 -5.21 -3.08 -1.02
C VAL A 9 -4.07 -4.06 -0.75
N CYS A 10 -3.96 -4.59 0.48
CA CYS A 10 -2.98 -5.63 0.82
C CYS A 10 -3.20 -6.91 -0.01
N TYR A 11 -4.44 -7.36 -0.16
CA TYR A 11 -4.77 -8.54 -0.97
C TYR A 11 -4.42 -8.35 -2.45
N LEU A 12 -4.77 -7.20 -3.03
CA LEU A 12 -4.45 -6.90 -4.43
C LEU A 12 -2.93 -6.77 -4.66
N THR A 13 -2.19 -6.21 -3.70
CA THR A 13 -0.73 -6.13 -3.79
C THR A 13 -0.08 -7.51 -3.65
N LEU A 14 -0.52 -8.33 -2.71
CA LEU A 14 -0.03 -9.70 -2.54
C LEU A 14 -0.36 -10.56 -3.76
N ARG A 15 -1.58 -10.48 -4.28
CA ARG A 15 -2.00 -11.19 -5.50
C ARG A 15 -1.16 -10.78 -6.71
N ARG A 16 -0.83 -9.50 -6.84
CA ARG A 16 0.02 -8.99 -7.92
C ARG A 16 1.47 -9.47 -7.80
N ILE A 17 2.04 -9.44 -6.59
CA ILE A 17 3.38 -9.97 -6.31
C ILE A 17 3.42 -11.48 -6.61
N GLN A 18 2.38 -12.22 -6.27
CA GLN A 18 2.27 -13.65 -6.53
C GLN A 18 2.14 -13.94 -8.04
N GLN A 19 1.38 -13.15 -8.77
CA GLN A 19 1.20 -13.27 -10.22
C GLN A 19 2.49 -12.93 -11.00
N GLU A 20 3.24 -11.90 -10.57
CA GLU A 20 4.55 -11.53 -11.14
C GLU A 20 5.64 -12.57 -10.83
N ARG A 21 5.49 -13.37 -9.77
CA ARG A 21 6.40 -14.46 -9.42
C ARG A 21 6.20 -15.73 -10.27
N PHE A 22 4.95 -15.99 -10.68
CA PHE A 22 4.60 -17.20 -11.47
C PHE A 22 4.71 -17.00 -12.99
N ASP A 23 4.69 -15.75 -13.49
CA ASP A 23 4.68 -15.48 -14.93
C ASP A 23 5.43 -14.18 -15.26
N PRO A 24 6.77 -14.17 -15.15
CA PRO A 24 7.57 -12.98 -15.46
C PRO A 24 7.47 -12.58 -16.95
N ALA A 25 7.25 -13.54 -17.85
CA ALA A 25 7.13 -13.30 -19.29
C ALA A 25 5.80 -12.65 -19.70
N SER A 26 4.70 -12.91 -18.99
CA SER A 26 3.39 -12.34 -19.30
C SER A 26 3.29 -10.85 -18.91
N SER A 27 4.07 -10.42 -17.92
CA SER A 27 4.15 -9.01 -17.49
C SER A 27 4.82 -8.11 -18.53
N ILE A 28 5.71 -8.67 -19.36
CA ILE A 28 6.46 -7.94 -20.40
C ILE A 28 5.56 -7.63 -21.61
N LYS A 29 4.64 -8.54 -21.96
CA LYS A 29 3.84 -8.45 -23.19
C LYS A 29 2.64 -7.51 -23.12
N ASN A 30 2.20 -7.10 -21.93
CA ASN A 30 1.03 -6.25 -21.69
C ASN A 30 1.37 -4.92 -21.02
N SER A 31 2.47 -4.27 -21.40
CA SER A 31 2.74 -2.91 -20.91
C SER A 31 1.78 -1.92 -21.59
N PRO A 32 0.86 -1.29 -20.86
CA PRO A 32 -0.04 -0.26 -21.40
C PRO A 32 0.68 1.07 -21.67
N ASP A 33 2.00 1.04 -21.75
CA ASP A 33 2.85 2.22 -21.75
C ASP A 33 2.72 3.07 -23.00
N GLN A 34 2.42 2.48 -24.15
CA GLN A 34 2.27 3.21 -25.41
C GLN A 34 1.03 4.13 -25.46
N LYS A 35 -0.07 3.73 -24.79
CA LYS A 35 -1.31 4.55 -24.74
C LYS A 35 -1.25 5.74 -23.76
N LEU A 36 -0.31 5.72 -22.82
CA LEU A 36 -0.12 6.80 -21.84
C LEU A 36 0.68 7.98 -22.40
N TYR A 37 1.47 7.77 -23.46
CA TYR A 37 2.24 8.84 -24.10
C TYR A 37 1.36 9.86 -24.85
N ASP A 38 0.16 9.46 -25.29
CA ASP A 38 -0.77 10.32 -26.07
C ASP A 38 -1.70 11.17 -25.18
N SER A 39 -1.59 11.07 -23.86
CA SER A 39 -2.47 11.81 -22.95
C SER A 39 -1.88 13.16 -22.55
N GLY A 40 -2.74 14.18 -22.39
CA GLY A 40 -2.34 15.53 -21.95
C GLY A 40 -1.58 15.58 -20.59
N LEU A 41 -1.53 14.46 -19.85
CA LEU A 41 -0.72 14.26 -18.66
C LEU A 41 0.79 14.34 -18.97
N TYR A 42 1.19 14.09 -20.23
CA TYR A 42 2.59 14.17 -20.65
C TYR A 42 3.23 15.53 -20.35
N LEU A 43 2.52 16.62 -20.61
CA LEU A 43 3.02 17.98 -20.39
C LEU A 43 3.26 18.29 -18.91
N ILE A 44 2.37 17.82 -18.03
CA ILE A 44 2.46 18.05 -16.57
C ILE A 44 3.58 17.18 -15.98
N VAL A 45 3.63 15.91 -16.36
CA VAL A 45 4.60 14.95 -15.84
C VAL A 45 6.01 15.32 -16.25
N ASN A 46 6.22 15.75 -17.52
CA ASN A 46 7.53 16.12 -18.04
C ASN A 46 8.16 17.32 -17.30
N LYS A 47 7.34 18.21 -16.74
CA LYS A 47 7.80 19.35 -15.93
C LYS A 47 8.26 18.94 -14.52
N ILE A 48 7.76 17.81 -14.01
CA ILE A 48 8.01 17.34 -12.64
C ILE A 48 9.10 16.26 -12.59
N ILE A 49 9.41 15.60 -13.69
CA ILE A 49 10.40 14.53 -13.77
C ILE A 49 11.79 15.09 -13.48
N PRO A 50 12.53 14.56 -12.51
CA PRO A 50 13.92 14.92 -12.32
C PRO A 50 14.75 14.40 -13.50
N SER A 51 15.74 15.22 -13.93
CA SER A 51 16.69 14.80 -14.94
C SER A 51 17.34 13.46 -14.57
N ARG A 52 17.57 12.59 -15.57
CA ARG A 52 18.27 11.30 -15.38
C ARG A 52 19.63 11.44 -14.69
N TYR A 53 20.28 12.58 -14.86
CA TYR A 53 21.58 12.92 -14.25
C TYR A 53 21.45 13.45 -12.82
N SER A 54 20.25 13.75 -12.34
CA SER A 54 20.01 14.13 -10.95
C SER A 54 20.23 12.94 -10.02
N VAL A 55 20.74 13.20 -8.81
CA VAL A 55 20.94 12.17 -7.76
C VAL A 55 19.67 11.37 -7.49
N LYS A 56 18.50 12.03 -7.46
CA LYS A 56 17.20 11.39 -7.30
C LYS A 56 16.80 10.56 -8.52
N GLY A 57 17.01 11.09 -9.75
CA GLY A 57 16.74 10.37 -10.99
C GLY A 57 17.59 9.11 -11.11
N ASN A 58 18.90 9.21 -10.84
CA ASN A 58 19.82 8.08 -10.91
C ASN A 58 19.48 6.96 -9.90
N ARG A 59 19.05 7.33 -8.67
CA ARG A 59 18.57 6.34 -7.68
C ARG A 59 17.35 5.58 -8.17
N LEU A 60 16.39 6.27 -8.78
CA LEU A 60 15.17 5.64 -9.31
C LEU A 60 15.46 4.77 -10.53
N VAL A 61 16.35 5.22 -11.43
CA VAL A 61 16.79 4.42 -12.58
C VAL A 61 17.50 3.14 -12.11
N LYS A 62 18.41 3.25 -11.12
CA LYS A 62 19.05 2.05 -10.52
C LYS A 62 18.02 1.11 -9.89
N LEU A 63 17.00 1.64 -9.24
CA LEU A 63 15.93 0.85 -8.63
C LEU A 63 15.06 0.16 -9.69
N ILE A 64 14.76 0.82 -10.81
CA ILE A 64 14.05 0.22 -11.95
C ILE A 64 14.91 -0.91 -12.56
N LYS A 65 16.19 -0.65 -12.81
CA LYS A 65 17.12 -1.67 -13.33
C LYS A 65 17.25 -2.86 -12.37
N SER A 66 17.38 -2.64 -11.06
CA SER A 66 17.45 -3.73 -10.07
C SER A 66 16.16 -4.52 -9.92
N ALA A 67 15.01 -3.90 -10.23
CA ALA A 67 13.74 -4.60 -10.27
C ALA A 67 13.51 -5.36 -11.57
N MET A 68 14.36 -5.18 -12.59
CA MET A 68 14.23 -5.77 -13.94
C MET A 68 12.81 -5.60 -14.52
N VAL A 69 12.17 -4.44 -14.27
CA VAL A 69 10.86 -4.13 -14.82
C VAL A 69 11.06 -3.28 -16.07
N PRO A 70 10.49 -3.65 -17.24
CA PRO A 70 10.56 -2.85 -18.45
C PRO A 70 9.71 -1.57 -18.29
N MET A 71 10.18 -0.64 -17.47
CA MET A 71 9.48 0.59 -17.12
C MET A 71 10.43 1.78 -17.24
N ASN A 72 9.97 2.84 -17.90
CA ASN A 72 10.70 4.10 -17.99
C ASN A 72 10.45 4.97 -16.75
N LEU A 73 11.40 5.88 -16.46
CA LEU A 73 11.25 6.86 -15.37
C LEU A 73 9.95 7.68 -15.53
N TYR A 74 9.57 7.99 -16.76
CA TYR A 74 8.33 8.68 -17.11
C TYR A 74 7.10 7.91 -16.61
N THR A 75 7.00 6.64 -16.95
CA THR A 75 5.89 5.76 -16.56
C THR A 75 5.77 5.63 -15.04
N LEU A 76 6.92 5.56 -14.34
CA LEU A 76 6.94 5.53 -12.89
C LEU A 76 6.31 6.82 -12.30
N TYR A 77 6.70 8.00 -12.81
CA TYR A 77 6.16 9.28 -12.33
C TYR A 77 4.68 9.45 -12.67
N THR A 78 4.25 9.04 -13.85
CA THR A 78 2.83 9.04 -14.23
C THR A 78 2.01 8.17 -13.28
N ARG A 79 2.49 6.96 -12.99
CA ARG A 79 1.83 6.07 -12.00
C ARG A 79 1.76 6.70 -10.61
N ARG A 80 2.81 7.39 -10.16
CA ARG A 80 2.84 8.10 -8.86
C ARG A 80 1.79 9.19 -8.77
N ILE A 81 1.66 10.02 -9.80
CA ILE A 81 0.69 11.11 -9.84
C ILE A 81 -0.73 10.54 -9.89
N VAL A 82 -0.98 9.55 -10.75
CA VAL A 82 -2.30 8.93 -10.90
C VAL A 82 -2.73 8.24 -9.60
N THR A 83 -1.86 7.43 -8.98
CA THR A 83 -2.19 6.75 -7.71
C THR A 83 -2.39 7.74 -6.56
N GLY A 84 -1.60 8.82 -6.49
CA GLY A 84 -1.79 9.88 -5.52
C GLY A 84 -3.14 10.59 -5.70
N PHE A 85 -3.48 10.94 -6.93
CA PHE A 85 -4.75 11.61 -7.23
C PHE A 85 -5.96 10.70 -6.96
N VAL A 86 -5.89 9.43 -7.33
CA VAL A 86 -6.94 8.43 -7.03
C VAL A 86 -7.13 8.28 -5.52
N ALA A 87 -6.05 8.19 -4.75
CA ALA A 87 -6.11 8.11 -3.29
C ALA A 87 -6.72 9.37 -2.66
N PHE A 88 -6.40 10.55 -3.19
CA PHE A 88 -6.98 11.83 -2.77
C PHE A 88 -8.48 11.89 -3.03
N MET A 89 -8.91 11.55 -4.25
CA MET A 89 -10.33 11.54 -4.62
C MET A 89 -11.11 10.50 -3.81
N ALA A 90 -10.55 9.32 -3.59
CA ALA A 90 -11.15 8.31 -2.72
C ALA A 90 -11.31 8.81 -1.27
N GLY A 91 -10.33 9.55 -0.75
CA GLY A 91 -10.41 10.20 0.56
C GLY A 91 -11.55 11.22 0.65
N ILE A 92 -11.67 12.10 -0.34
CA ILE A 92 -12.76 13.08 -0.41
C ILE A 92 -14.13 12.38 -0.46
N LEU A 93 -14.28 11.40 -1.36
CA LEU A 93 -15.54 10.66 -1.50
C LEU A 93 -15.92 9.93 -0.20
N MET A 94 -14.92 9.35 0.48
CA MET A 94 -15.12 8.69 1.77
C MET A 94 -15.62 9.67 2.84
N PHE A 95 -15.02 10.86 2.95
CA PHE A 95 -15.46 11.86 3.93
C PHE A 95 -16.80 12.47 3.58
N LEU A 96 -17.07 12.75 2.30
CA LEU A 96 -18.40 13.22 1.87
C LEU A 96 -19.47 12.16 2.14
N GLY A 97 -19.17 10.89 1.84
CA GLY A 97 -20.07 9.78 2.14
C GLY A 97 -20.32 9.63 3.65
N PHE A 98 -19.27 9.70 4.46
CA PHE A 98 -19.40 9.64 5.92
C PHE A 98 -20.21 10.80 6.49
N ASN A 99 -19.93 12.04 6.06
CA ASN A 99 -20.69 13.20 6.50
C ASN A 99 -22.16 13.12 6.05
N SER A 100 -22.42 12.64 4.81
CA SER A 100 -23.77 12.43 4.30
C SER A 100 -24.51 11.35 5.10
N TYR A 101 -23.84 10.21 5.38
CA TYR A 101 -24.40 9.14 6.21
C TYR A 101 -24.73 9.61 7.63
N THR A 102 -23.78 10.30 8.30
CA THR A 102 -24.02 10.83 9.65
C THR A 102 -25.16 11.83 9.68
N ARG A 103 -25.26 12.69 8.66
CA ARG A 103 -26.37 13.61 8.51
C ARG A 103 -27.71 12.89 8.31
N HIS A 104 -27.73 11.85 7.48
CA HIS A 104 -28.91 11.03 7.28
C HIS A 104 -29.33 10.33 8.59
N SER A 105 -28.37 9.74 9.31
CA SER A 105 -28.63 9.07 10.58
C SER A 105 -29.23 10.04 11.63
N ILE A 106 -28.70 11.27 11.76
CA ILE A 106 -29.25 12.26 12.70
C ILE A 106 -30.70 12.68 12.36
N LEU A 107 -31.01 12.79 11.06
CA LEU A 107 -32.33 13.29 10.61
C LEU A 107 -33.40 12.20 10.51
N TYR A 108 -33.04 10.97 10.18
CA TYR A 108 -33.98 9.91 9.82
C TYR A 108 -33.99 8.71 10.78
N GLU A 109 -32.89 8.50 11.53
CA GLU A 109 -32.85 7.38 12.47
C GLU A 109 -33.43 7.82 13.84
N PRO A 110 -34.34 7.03 14.44
CA PRO A 110 -34.88 7.29 15.77
C PRO A 110 -33.75 7.20 16.80
N GLN A 111 -33.56 8.25 17.59
CA GLN A 111 -32.57 8.24 18.65
C GLN A 111 -33.09 7.44 19.84
N MET A 112 -32.34 6.38 20.18
CA MET A 112 -32.62 5.58 21.37
C MET A 112 -32.49 6.41 22.62
N PRO A 113 -33.40 6.29 23.62
CA PRO A 113 -33.30 6.98 24.89
C PRO A 113 -31.98 6.63 25.61
N GLU A 114 -31.39 7.61 26.30
CA GLU A 114 -30.19 7.37 27.10
C GLU A 114 -30.50 6.34 28.19
N GLY A 115 -29.70 5.27 28.22
CA GLY A 115 -29.89 4.15 29.16
C GLY A 115 -30.49 2.88 28.56
N PHE A 116 -30.83 2.85 27.28
CA PHE A 116 -31.36 1.66 26.63
C PHE A 116 -30.22 0.68 26.33
N LEU A 117 -29.99 -0.27 27.22
CA LEU A 117 -29.02 -1.35 27.09
C LEU A 117 -29.66 -2.59 26.43
N GLY A 118 -29.86 -2.56 25.10
CA GLY A 118 -29.99 -3.78 24.31
C GLY A 118 -31.29 -4.60 24.42
N GLY A 119 -32.40 -4.04 24.93
CA GLY A 119 -33.72 -4.66 24.83
C GLY A 119 -34.32 -4.54 23.44
N LYS A 120 -35.22 -5.47 23.02
CA LYS A 120 -36.04 -5.26 21.83
C LYS A 120 -37.15 -4.25 22.20
N LEU A 121 -37.19 -3.11 21.52
CA LEU A 121 -38.33 -2.20 21.58
C LEU A 121 -39.57 -2.89 20.99
N SER A 122 -40.74 -2.57 21.57
CA SER A 122 -42.00 -3.02 20.97
C SER A 122 -42.26 -2.23 19.68
N ASP A 123 -42.98 -2.81 18.74
CA ASP A 123 -43.29 -2.18 17.45
C ASP A 123 -44.04 -0.82 17.67
N GLU A 124 -44.82 -0.72 18.74
CA GLU A 124 -45.52 0.53 19.12
C GLU A 124 -44.53 1.63 19.62
N GLU A 125 -43.51 1.28 20.38
CA GLU A 125 -42.47 2.22 20.83
C GLU A 125 -41.64 2.72 19.68
N LEU A 126 -41.33 1.84 18.74
CA LEU A 126 -40.55 2.14 17.53
C LEU A 126 -41.33 3.09 16.61
N SER A 127 -42.64 2.91 16.44
CA SER A 127 -43.47 3.80 15.64
C SER A 127 -43.61 5.20 16.29
N ARG A 128 -43.75 5.29 17.61
CA ARG A 128 -43.72 6.57 18.33
C ARG A 128 -42.41 7.32 18.19
N LEU A 129 -41.29 6.62 18.27
CA LEU A 129 -39.96 7.23 18.08
C LEU A 129 -39.78 7.73 16.64
N GLN A 130 -40.35 7.02 15.65
CA GLN A 130 -40.34 7.47 14.26
C GLN A 130 -41.18 8.75 14.08
N GLU A 131 -42.40 8.81 14.62
CA GLU A 131 -43.25 10.02 14.57
C GLU A 131 -42.53 11.24 15.18
N ILE A 132 -41.87 11.04 16.32
CA ILE A 132 -41.09 12.10 16.99
C ILE A 132 -39.92 12.52 16.10
N THR A 133 -39.26 11.57 15.44
CA THR A 133 -38.11 11.86 14.56
C THR A 133 -38.54 12.60 13.32
N ASP A 134 -39.68 12.24 12.73
CA ASP A 134 -40.27 12.92 11.56
C ASP A 134 -40.68 14.32 11.88
N PHE A 135 -41.30 14.54 13.05
CA PHE A 135 -41.65 15.87 13.56
C PHE A 135 -40.41 16.77 13.74
N ASP A 136 -39.37 16.24 14.39
CA ASP A 136 -38.13 16.99 14.59
C ASP A 136 -37.45 17.33 13.24
N ARG A 137 -37.48 16.40 12.31
CA ARG A 137 -36.92 16.59 10.96
C ARG A 137 -37.61 17.71 10.21
N ASP A 138 -38.95 17.72 10.22
CA ASP A 138 -39.73 18.71 9.49
C ASP A 138 -39.50 20.11 10.04
N ILE A 139 -39.34 20.28 11.34
CA ILE A 139 -38.97 21.55 11.95
C ILE A 139 -37.53 21.97 11.57
N ILE A 140 -36.57 21.07 11.63
CA ILE A 140 -35.18 21.33 11.23
C ILE A 140 -35.08 21.72 9.76
N LEU A 141 -35.87 21.12 8.88
CA LEU A 141 -35.90 21.46 7.47
C LEU A 141 -36.56 22.83 7.20
N THR A 142 -37.50 23.23 8.02
CA THR A 142 -38.25 24.51 7.88
C THR A 142 -37.45 25.68 8.44
N LEU A 143 -36.91 25.57 9.64
CA LEU A 143 -36.17 26.64 10.33
C LEU A 143 -34.71 26.75 9.88
N GLY A 144 -34.15 25.67 9.35
CA GLY A 144 -32.74 25.64 8.89
C GLY A 144 -31.80 25.14 9.98
N LYS A 145 -30.46 25.26 9.68
CA LYS A 145 -29.39 24.65 10.50
C LYS A 145 -28.85 25.58 11.61
N ASP A 146 -29.20 26.83 11.59
CA ASP A 146 -28.66 27.85 12.47
C ASP A 146 -29.75 28.37 13.47
N ALA A 147 -30.91 27.70 13.55
CA ALA A 147 -31.99 28.08 14.42
C ALA A 147 -31.63 27.90 15.91
N ASP A 148 -31.87 28.92 16.71
CA ASP A 148 -31.61 28.91 18.14
C ASP A 148 -32.83 28.38 18.91
N PHE A 149 -32.64 28.00 20.18
CA PHE A 149 -33.70 27.47 21.04
C PHE A 149 -34.95 28.36 21.07
N SER A 150 -34.77 29.70 21.13
CA SER A 150 -35.85 30.67 21.13
C SER A 150 -36.69 30.65 19.84
N GLU A 151 -36.05 30.53 18.68
CA GLU A 151 -36.75 30.49 17.40
C GLU A 151 -37.53 29.17 17.23
N ILE A 152 -36.97 28.07 17.72
CA ILE A 152 -37.64 26.76 17.71
C ILE A 152 -38.86 26.76 18.60
N MET A 153 -38.74 27.33 19.80
CA MET A 153 -39.84 27.48 20.74
C MET A 153 -40.97 28.38 20.21
N GLU A 154 -40.63 29.54 19.64
CA GLU A 154 -41.57 30.46 19.03
C GLU A 154 -42.34 29.78 17.88
N TYR A 155 -41.62 29.04 17.00
CA TYR A 155 -42.25 28.33 15.90
C TYR A 155 -43.24 27.23 16.35
N ILE A 156 -42.89 26.43 17.37
CA ILE A 156 -43.75 25.40 17.92
C ILE A 156 -44.98 25.98 18.59
N THR A 157 -44.80 27.08 19.32
CA THR A 157 -45.87 27.76 20.09
C THR A 157 -46.81 28.53 19.16
N ASP A 158 -46.29 29.25 18.18
CA ASP A 158 -47.10 30.02 17.21
C ASP A 158 -48.03 29.10 16.39
N LYS A 159 -47.53 27.97 15.98
CA LYS A 159 -48.33 26.96 15.27
C LYS A 159 -49.21 26.07 16.15
N ARG A 160 -49.18 26.25 17.48
CA ARG A 160 -49.95 25.43 18.45
C ARG A 160 -49.81 23.93 18.26
N LEU A 161 -48.59 23.48 17.92
CA LEU A 161 -48.31 22.08 17.59
C LEU A 161 -48.28 21.15 18.81
N LEU A 162 -47.89 21.71 19.98
CA LEU A 162 -47.70 20.95 21.22
C LEU A 162 -48.12 21.81 22.43
N SER A 163 -48.33 21.18 23.59
CA SER A 163 -48.50 21.88 24.88
C SER A 163 -47.16 22.55 25.30
N GLU A 164 -47.19 23.56 26.16
CA GLU A 164 -46.04 24.37 26.52
C GLU A 164 -44.89 23.54 27.11
N ASN A 165 -45.19 22.54 27.95
CA ASN A 165 -44.19 21.64 28.52
C ASN A 165 -43.60 20.70 27.47
N GLU A 166 -44.41 20.18 26.55
CA GLU A 166 -43.95 19.30 25.45
C GLU A 166 -43.13 20.08 24.43
N ALA A 167 -43.50 21.34 24.17
CA ALA A 167 -42.76 22.25 23.29
C ALA A 167 -41.36 22.51 23.80
N GLN A 168 -41.19 22.68 25.11
CA GLN A 168 -39.85 22.89 25.72
C GLN A 168 -38.96 21.66 25.57
N VAL A 169 -39.48 20.46 25.79
CA VAL A 169 -38.75 19.19 25.62
C VAL A 169 -38.39 18.97 24.17
N ALA A 170 -39.33 19.22 23.24
CA ALA A 170 -39.07 19.09 21.81
C ALA A 170 -38.04 20.11 21.31
N ALA A 171 -38.12 21.37 21.73
CA ALA A 171 -37.15 22.39 21.35
C ALA A 171 -35.73 22.04 21.82
N GLY A 172 -35.57 21.57 23.07
CA GLY A 172 -34.26 21.12 23.56
C GLY A 172 -33.68 19.96 22.79
N ARG A 173 -34.52 18.98 22.40
CA ARG A 173 -34.10 17.85 21.58
C ARG A 173 -33.69 18.27 20.16
N ILE A 174 -34.46 19.15 19.53
CA ILE A 174 -34.19 19.72 18.21
C ILE A 174 -32.90 20.54 18.20
N GLU A 175 -32.69 21.39 19.23
CA GLU A 175 -31.46 22.16 19.39
C GLU A 175 -30.22 21.25 19.44
N ILE A 176 -30.29 20.15 20.21
CA ILE A 176 -29.18 19.17 20.27
C ILE A 176 -28.93 18.55 18.90
N LYS A 177 -29.97 18.20 18.14
CA LYS A 177 -29.84 17.68 16.76
C LYS A 177 -29.21 18.71 15.83
N ILE A 178 -29.63 19.98 15.90
CA ILE A 178 -29.05 21.08 15.11
C ILE A 178 -27.57 21.29 15.47
N LYS A 179 -27.21 21.30 16.75
CA LYS A 179 -25.81 21.38 17.18
C LYS A 179 -24.97 20.21 16.68
N ARG A 180 -25.50 18.99 16.69
CA ARG A 180 -24.82 17.82 16.09
C ARG A 180 -24.68 17.95 14.58
N LEU A 181 -25.68 18.46 13.88
CA LEU A 181 -25.62 18.71 12.43
C LEU A 181 -24.61 19.80 12.07
N SER A 182 -24.53 20.88 12.83
CA SER A 182 -23.60 22.00 12.65
C SER A 182 -22.15 21.56 12.96
N SER A 183 -21.96 20.73 13.98
CA SER A 183 -20.67 20.16 14.34
C SER A 183 -20.13 19.20 13.29
N ASN A 184 -21.00 18.55 12.50
CA ASN A 184 -20.61 17.63 11.43
C ASN A 184 -20.29 18.38 10.11
N ARG A 185 -19.64 19.54 10.23
CA ARG A 185 -19.17 20.33 9.09
C ARG A 185 -17.81 19.80 8.62
N PHE A 186 -17.54 19.95 7.31
CA PHE A 186 -16.22 19.58 6.76
C PHE A 186 -15.12 20.37 7.47
N TRP A 187 -14.28 19.69 8.23
CA TRP A 187 -13.30 20.32 9.10
C TRP A 187 -11.89 20.26 8.49
N TRP A 188 -11.03 21.21 8.85
CA TRP A 188 -9.66 21.32 8.34
C TRP A 188 -8.82 20.04 8.48
N TRP A 189 -9.02 19.27 9.55
CA TRP A 189 -8.28 18.01 9.75
C TRP A 189 -8.66 16.93 8.73
N GLN A 190 -9.87 16.90 8.21
CA GLN A 190 -10.28 15.98 7.15
C GLN A 190 -9.53 16.29 5.85
N LEU A 191 -9.34 17.57 5.54
CA LEU A 191 -8.53 18.01 4.40
C LEU A 191 -7.06 17.62 4.59
N LEU A 192 -6.52 17.78 5.79
CA LEU A 192 -5.14 17.35 6.11
C LEU A 192 -4.98 15.86 5.94
N LEU A 193 -5.98 15.06 6.33
CA LEU A 193 -5.96 13.61 6.16
C LEU A 193 -6.07 13.21 4.69
N CYS A 194 -6.85 13.92 3.86
CA CYS A 194 -6.86 13.74 2.40
C CYS A 194 -5.50 14.04 1.77
N ILE A 195 -4.79 15.08 2.22
CA ILE A 195 -3.42 15.39 1.77
C ILE A 195 -2.45 14.26 2.17
N LEU A 196 -2.59 13.73 3.38
CA LEU A 196 -1.77 12.60 3.82
C LEU A 196 -2.02 11.34 2.98
N LEU A 197 -3.28 11.06 2.62
CA LEU A 197 -3.64 9.99 1.69
C LEU A 197 -3.04 10.22 0.30
N PHE A 198 -3.01 11.46 -0.20
CA PHE A 198 -2.33 11.80 -1.44
C PHE A 198 -0.85 11.46 -1.38
N ILE A 199 -0.15 11.86 -0.32
CA ILE A 199 1.28 11.58 -0.13
C ILE A 199 1.53 10.07 -0.07
N ALA A 200 0.70 9.33 0.68
CA ALA A 200 0.80 7.88 0.77
C ALA A 200 0.60 7.21 -0.59
N GLY A 201 -0.43 7.60 -1.36
CA GLY A 201 -0.67 7.13 -2.72
C GLY A 201 0.46 7.49 -3.69
N TYR A 202 1.06 8.67 -3.54
CA TYR A 202 2.19 9.11 -4.35
C TYR A 202 3.47 8.32 -4.05
N CYS A 203 3.71 7.91 -2.81
CA CYS A 203 4.86 7.10 -2.41
C CYS A 203 4.69 5.60 -2.74
N TYR A 204 3.44 5.12 -2.83
CA TYR A 204 3.10 3.72 -3.02
C TYR A 204 3.82 3.03 -4.21
N PRO A 205 3.87 3.58 -5.45
CA PRO A 205 4.53 2.90 -6.57
C PRO A 205 6.04 2.70 -6.36
N VAL A 206 6.71 3.63 -5.69
CA VAL A 206 8.14 3.51 -5.38
C VAL A 206 8.38 2.46 -4.30
N LEU A 207 7.52 2.43 -3.27
CA LEU A 207 7.60 1.40 -2.22
C LEU A 207 7.36 0.01 -2.81
N ASN A 208 6.34 -0.13 -3.66
CA ASN A 208 6.05 -1.39 -4.34
C ASN A 208 7.23 -1.84 -5.22
N LEU A 209 7.79 -0.93 -6.02
CA LEU A 209 8.97 -1.22 -6.83
C LEU A 209 10.18 -1.62 -5.98
N SER A 210 10.38 -0.99 -4.83
CA SER A 210 11.45 -1.37 -3.89
C SER A 210 11.25 -2.75 -3.28
N VAL A 211 10.00 -3.14 -3.00
CA VAL A 211 9.69 -4.49 -2.52
C VAL A 211 9.94 -5.52 -3.62
N ILE A 212 9.49 -5.26 -4.85
CA ILE A 212 9.74 -6.14 -6.00
C ILE A 212 11.25 -6.31 -6.24
N ALA A 213 12.02 -5.21 -6.21
CA ALA A 213 13.46 -5.26 -6.37
C ALA A 213 14.15 -6.14 -5.30
N ARG A 214 13.66 -6.10 -4.05
CA ARG A 214 14.19 -6.95 -2.97
C ARG A 214 13.87 -8.43 -3.17
N ILE A 215 12.66 -8.74 -3.61
CA ILE A 215 12.24 -10.13 -3.88
C ILE A 215 13.04 -10.67 -5.05
N ARG A 216 13.11 -9.95 -6.17
CA ARG A 216 13.87 -10.35 -7.36
C ARG A 216 15.36 -10.48 -7.09
N LYS A 217 15.90 -9.66 -6.20
CA LYS A 217 17.30 -9.81 -5.80
C LYS A 217 17.61 -11.21 -5.24
N ILE A 218 16.71 -11.76 -4.43
CA ILE A 218 16.86 -13.11 -3.84
C ILE A 218 16.78 -14.17 -4.95
N ASP A 219 15.81 -14.03 -5.84
CA ASP A 219 15.63 -14.97 -6.95
C ASP A 219 16.81 -14.91 -7.95
N MET A 220 17.36 -13.71 -8.23
CA MET A 220 18.57 -13.54 -9.04
C MET A 220 19.83 -14.11 -8.36
N GLU A 221 19.95 -14.00 -7.03
CA GLU A 221 21.05 -14.63 -6.28
C GLU A 221 20.99 -16.17 -6.40
N GLU A 222 19.79 -16.74 -6.42
CA GLU A 222 19.57 -18.17 -6.61
C GLU A 222 19.95 -18.59 -8.04
N GLU A 223 19.55 -17.82 -9.06
CA GLU A 223 19.88 -18.08 -10.46
C GLU A 223 21.38 -17.98 -10.72
N VAL A 224 22.06 -16.97 -10.16
CA VAL A 224 23.53 -16.84 -10.23
C VAL A 224 24.22 -18.06 -9.59
N SER A 225 23.67 -18.62 -8.54
CA SER A 225 24.19 -19.84 -7.93
C SER A 225 24.03 -21.08 -8.82
N GLN A 226 22.96 -21.13 -9.60
CA GLN A 226 22.79 -22.18 -10.62
C GLN A 226 23.84 -22.01 -11.72
N PHE A 227 24.13 -20.79 -12.15
CA PHE A 227 25.21 -20.53 -13.12
C PHE A 227 26.56 -20.98 -12.60
N HIS A 228 26.89 -20.72 -11.34
CA HIS A 228 28.13 -21.27 -10.76
C HIS A 228 28.19 -22.79 -10.85
N THR A 229 27.08 -23.50 -10.61
CA THR A 229 27.01 -24.96 -10.72
C THR A 229 27.18 -25.42 -12.15
N ILE A 230 26.56 -24.74 -13.12
CA ILE A 230 26.69 -25.04 -14.56
C ILE A 230 28.15 -24.84 -14.99
N ILE A 231 28.77 -23.73 -14.64
CA ILE A 231 30.17 -23.42 -14.98
C ILE A 231 31.10 -24.48 -14.40
N LEU A 232 30.91 -24.88 -13.13
CA LEU A 232 31.72 -25.97 -12.53
C LEU A 232 31.57 -27.30 -13.24
N MET A 233 30.34 -27.66 -13.63
CA MET A 233 30.10 -28.88 -14.38
C MET A 233 30.84 -28.88 -15.75
N LEU A 234 30.72 -27.74 -16.45
CA LEU A 234 31.31 -27.57 -17.76
C LEU A 234 32.85 -27.45 -17.70
N MET A 235 33.40 -26.80 -16.66
CA MET A 235 34.85 -26.65 -16.49
C MET A 235 35.59 -27.98 -16.41
N HIS A 236 34.96 -29.05 -15.92
CA HIS A 236 35.54 -30.39 -15.87
C HIS A 236 35.43 -31.14 -17.20
N MET A 237 34.78 -30.54 -18.22
CA MET A 237 34.71 -31.10 -19.56
C MET A 237 35.89 -30.58 -20.40
N ASN A 238 36.51 -31.47 -21.20
CA ASN A 238 37.64 -31.08 -22.05
C ASN A 238 37.20 -30.12 -23.17
N ARG A 239 37.86 -28.97 -23.27
CA ARG A 239 37.70 -27.97 -24.36
C ARG A 239 36.34 -27.27 -24.40
N VAL A 240 35.85 -26.80 -23.28
CA VAL A 240 34.66 -25.96 -23.25
C VAL A 240 34.97 -24.53 -23.67
N HIS A 241 34.16 -24.00 -24.59
CA HIS A 241 34.24 -22.63 -25.05
C HIS A 241 33.30 -21.73 -24.24
N VAL A 242 33.65 -20.45 -24.10
CA VAL A 242 32.80 -19.44 -23.37
C VAL A 242 31.41 -19.34 -23.99
N GLU A 243 31.28 -19.47 -25.31
CA GLU A 243 29.99 -19.45 -26.01
C GLU A 243 29.08 -20.57 -25.53
N GLU A 244 29.60 -21.79 -25.39
CA GLU A 244 28.83 -22.95 -24.89
C GLU A 244 28.37 -22.74 -23.45
N ILE A 245 29.19 -22.10 -22.59
CA ILE A 245 28.81 -21.75 -21.24
C ILE A 245 27.62 -20.72 -21.24
N LEU A 246 27.70 -19.72 -22.12
CA LEU A 246 26.64 -18.74 -22.29
C LEU A 246 25.34 -19.36 -22.80
N GLU A 247 25.40 -20.32 -23.72
CA GLU A 247 24.21 -21.06 -24.19
C GLU A 247 23.54 -21.85 -23.06
N TRP A 248 24.34 -22.54 -22.25
CA TRP A 248 23.80 -23.24 -21.09
C TRP A 248 23.22 -22.28 -20.05
N MET A 249 23.88 -21.14 -19.79
CA MET A 249 23.34 -20.11 -18.90
C MET A 249 22.04 -19.55 -19.44
N GLU A 250 21.90 -19.30 -20.75
CA GLU A 250 20.68 -18.84 -21.39
C GLU A 250 19.54 -19.85 -21.25
N ALA A 251 19.84 -21.14 -21.52
CA ALA A 251 18.85 -22.22 -21.49
C ALA A 251 18.22 -22.40 -20.10
N PHE A 252 18.99 -22.20 -19.02
CA PHE A 252 18.53 -22.34 -17.64
C PHE A 252 18.13 -21.01 -16.99
N SER A 253 18.28 -19.90 -17.70
CA SER A 253 18.00 -18.56 -17.20
C SER A 253 16.52 -18.20 -17.28
N VAL A 254 16.03 -17.51 -16.24
CA VAL A 254 14.70 -16.91 -16.18
C VAL A 254 14.79 -15.38 -16.19
N TYR A 255 15.59 -14.83 -15.28
CA TYR A 255 15.73 -13.37 -15.10
C TYR A 255 16.80 -12.76 -16.03
N PHE A 256 17.86 -13.49 -16.33
CA PHE A 256 18.96 -13.04 -17.20
C PHE A 256 18.81 -13.49 -18.65
N LYS A 257 17.70 -14.16 -19.00
CA LYS A 257 17.49 -14.75 -20.32
C LYS A 257 17.60 -13.74 -21.46
N GLU A 258 16.88 -12.62 -21.37
CA GLU A 258 16.88 -11.59 -22.42
C GLU A 258 18.25 -10.94 -22.63
N PRO A 259 18.99 -10.50 -21.57
CA PRO A 259 20.37 -10.02 -21.72
C PRO A 259 21.33 -11.07 -22.28
N LEU A 260 21.22 -12.35 -21.86
CA LEU A 260 22.07 -13.45 -22.37
C LEU A 260 21.79 -13.72 -23.83
N GLN A 261 20.53 -13.75 -24.28
CA GLN A 261 20.19 -13.91 -25.71
C GLN A 261 20.79 -12.80 -26.56
N LYS A 262 20.71 -11.55 -26.08
CA LYS A 262 21.32 -10.41 -26.77
C LYS A 262 22.83 -10.54 -26.85
N CYS A 263 23.48 -10.98 -25.78
CA CYS A 263 24.90 -11.23 -25.75
C CYS A 263 25.29 -12.34 -26.75
N LEU A 264 24.61 -13.48 -26.74
CA LEU A 264 24.85 -14.59 -27.66
C LEU A 264 24.68 -14.17 -29.12
N SER A 265 23.66 -13.36 -29.46
CA SER A 265 23.47 -12.86 -30.82
C SER A 265 24.61 -11.98 -31.31
N ASN A 266 25.31 -11.29 -30.42
CA ASN A 266 26.41 -10.37 -30.73
C ASN A 266 27.80 -11.03 -30.54
N PHE A 267 27.85 -12.24 -29.92
CA PHE A 267 29.09 -12.88 -29.51
C PHE A 267 30.02 -13.20 -30.67
N SER A 268 29.48 -13.64 -31.80
CA SER A 268 30.24 -13.93 -33.03
C SER A 268 30.88 -12.70 -33.68
N SER A 269 30.34 -11.49 -33.39
CA SER A 269 30.87 -10.24 -33.95
C SER A 269 32.02 -9.65 -33.11
N GLY A 270 32.08 -9.99 -31.83
CA GLY A 270 33.12 -9.56 -30.87
C GLY A 270 32.76 -10.07 -29.46
N SER A 271 33.51 -11.11 -29.02
CA SER A 271 33.20 -11.77 -27.74
C SER A 271 33.39 -10.85 -26.53
N TYR A 272 34.44 -10.05 -26.53
CA TYR A 272 34.75 -9.13 -25.42
C TYR A 272 33.73 -8.01 -25.33
N GLU A 273 33.39 -7.35 -26.44
CA GLU A 273 32.45 -6.28 -26.54
C GLU A 273 31.04 -6.74 -26.16
N ALA A 274 30.63 -7.95 -26.59
CA ALA A 274 29.34 -8.53 -26.24
C ALA A 274 29.22 -8.78 -24.73
N LEU A 275 30.28 -9.25 -24.08
CA LEU A 275 30.32 -9.45 -22.63
C LEU A 275 30.35 -8.12 -21.87
N GLU A 276 30.98 -7.07 -22.38
CA GLU A 276 30.99 -5.75 -21.78
C GLU A 276 29.60 -5.08 -21.85
N GLU A 277 28.92 -5.21 -23.00
CA GLU A 277 27.54 -4.76 -23.15
C GLU A 277 26.60 -5.50 -22.17
N LEU A 278 26.82 -6.80 -21.96
CA LEU A 278 26.07 -7.60 -20.97
C LEU A 278 26.27 -7.08 -19.54
N LYS A 279 27.46 -6.63 -19.15
CA LYS A 279 27.70 -6.01 -17.83
C LYS A 279 26.98 -4.69 -17.67
N GLU A 280 26.86 -3.90 -18.75
CA GLU A 280 26.14 -2.62 -18.71
C GLU A 280 24.62 -2.84 -18.62
N ASP A 281 24.10 -3.85 -19.29
CA ASP A 281 22.67 -4.18 -19.30
C ASP A 281 22.20 -4.72 -17.95
N VAL A 282 23.05 -5.44 -17.23
CA VAL A 282 22.72 -6.11 -15.96
C VAL A 282 23.42 -5.43 -14.77
N ALA A 283 22.66 -4.67 -13.99
CA ALA A 283 23.19 -3.98 -12.78
C ALA A 283 23.18 -4.88 -11.54
N PHE A 284 23.63 -6.15 -11.65
CA PHE A 284 23.67 -7.11 -10.55
C PHE A 284 25.10 -7.60 -10.25
N PRO A 285 25.75 -7.13 -9.16
CA PRO A 285 27.16 -7.35 -8.90
C PRO A 285 27.61 -8.81 -8.91
N PRO A 286 26.87 -9.81 -8.35
CA PRO A 286 27.31 -11.19 -8.41
C PRO A 286 27.36 -11.74 -9.84
N PHE A 287 26.41 -11.36 -10.71
CA PHE A 287 26.42 -11.74 -12.12
C PHE A 287 27.53 -11.06 -12.90
N ILE A 288 27.77 -9.75 -12.65
CA ILE A 288 28.87 -8.99 -13.29
C ILE A 288 30.24 -9.65 -13.02
N ARG A 289 30.40 -10.26 -11.83
CA ARG A 289 31.64 -10.97 -11.49
C ARG A 289 31.84 -12.21 -12.36
N ILE A 290 30.76 -13.00 -12.59
CA ILE A 290 30.79 -14.15 -13.51
C ILE A 290 31.19 -13.69 -14.92
N ILE A 291 30.54 -12.62 -15.41
CA ILE A 291 30.85 -12.11 -16.75
C ILE A 291 32.30 -11.62 -16.85
N GLY A 292 32.83 -10.99 -15.76
CA GLY A 292 34.26 -10.62 -15.70
C GLY A 292 35.19 -11.80 -15.81
N ASN A 293 34.89 -12.93 -15.17
CA ASN A 293 35.66 -14.16 -15.28
C ASN A 293 35.54 -14.79 -16.69
N LEU A 294 34.35 -14.72 -17.31
CA LEU A 294 34.16 -15.15 -18.69
C LEU A 294 34.96 -14.31 -19.70
N GLN A 295 35.10 -12.99 -19.47
CA GLN A 295 35.97 -12.13 -20.28
C GLN A 295 37.44 -12.55 -20.17
N LEU A 296 37.95 -12.81 -18.95
CA LEU A 296 39.28 -13.30 -18.72
C LEU A 296 39.52 -14.67 -19.41
N ALA A 297 38.49 -15.53 -19.45
CA ALA A 297 38.55 -16.80 -20.15
C ALA A 297 38.64 -16.64 -21.68
N CYS A 298 38.09 -15.56 -22.24
CA CYS A 298 38.21 -15.20 -23.66
C CYS A 298 39.59 -14.67 -24.03
N GLU A 299 40.35 -14.07 -23.08
CA GLU A 299 41.63 -13.36 -23.31
C GLU A 299 42.88 -14.26 -23.28
N ASP A 300 42.84 -15.58 -23.28
CA ASP A 300 43.93 -16.53 -23.24
C ASP A 300 44.13 -17.37 -21.97
N LEU A 301 43.41 -17.05 -20.85
CA LEU A 301 43.57 -17.80 -19.60
C LEU A 301 42.91 -19.18 -19.62
N GLY A 302 41.95 -19.40 -20.52
CA GLY A 302 41.10 -20.59 -20.52
C GLY A 302 40.11 -20.60 -19.34
N VAL A 303 38.99 -21.29 -19.51
CA VAL A 303 37.88 -21.36 -18.56
C VAL A 303 38.33 -21.89 -17.19
N GLU A 304 39.17 -22.93 -17.18
CA GLU A 304 39.63 -23.61 -15.97
C GLU A 304 40.39 -22.66 -15.03
N ARG A 305 41.30 -21.84 -15.56
CA ARG A 305 42.07 -20.86 -14.75
C ARG A 305 41.26 -19.63 -14.35
N ALA A 306 40.34 -19.20 -15.21
CA ALA A 306 39.49 -18.04 -14.93
C ALA A 306 38.50 -18.32 -13.79
N PHE A 307 38.19 -19.58 -13.51
CA PHE A 307 37.26 -20.01 -12.48
C PHE A 307 37.87 -20.87 -11.37
N GLU A 308 39.21 -20.95 -11.27
CA GLU A 308 39.91 -21.75 -10.25
C GLU A 308 39.53 -21.43 -8.82
N GLU A 309 39.24 -20.15 -8.52
CA GLU A 309 38.79 -19.71 -7.20
C GLU A 309 37.30 -20.05 -6.93
N LEU A 310 36.53 -20.37 -7.97
CA LEU A 310 35.07 -20.54 -7.85
C LEU A 310 34.73 -21.76 -6.98
N GLU A 311 35.51 -22.81 -7.00
CA GLU A 311 35.27 -23.99 -6.18
C GLU A 311 35.42 -23.72 -4.69
N ASN A 312 36.42 -22.92 -4.33
CA ASN A 312 36.64 -22.46 -2.95
C ASN A 312 35.57 -21.45 -2.50
N GLU A 313 35.19 -20.50 -3.38
CA GLU A 313 34.07 -19.57 -3.12
C GLU A 313 32.76 -20.31 -2.95
N MET A 314 32.49 -21.37 -3.71
CA MET A 314 31.27 -22.15 -3.57
C MET A 314 31.16 -22.88 -2.24
N ALA A 315 32.26 -23.48 -1.75
CA ALA A 315 32.29 -24.12 -0.44
C ALA A 315 31.96 -23.09 0.68
N PHE A 316 32.61 -21.93 0.66
CA PHE A 316 32.36 -20.83 1.61
C PHE A 316 30.95 -20.27 1.48
N ASN A 317 30.47 -20.04 0.26
CA ASN A 317 29.12 -19.53 0.01
C ASN A 317 28.03 -20.52 0.42
N ARG A 318 28.27 -21.83 0.32
CA ARG A 318 27.33 -22.85 0.77
C ARG A 318 27.11 -22.78 2.30
N GLU A 319 28.15 -22.55 3.07
CA GLU A 319 28.10 -22.39 4.51
C GLU A 319 27.41 -21.07 4.91
N THR A 320 27.81 -19.97 4.29
CA THR A 320 27.19 -18.64 4.49
C THR A 320 25.70 -18.64 4.10
N ARG A 321 25.30 -19.36 3.05
CA ARG A 321 23.89 -19.53 2.66
C ARG A 321 23.09 -20.32 3.67
N LYS A 322 23.66 -21.38 4.25
CA LYS A 322 23.01 -22.16 5.30
C LYS A 322 22.73 -21.25 6.49
N GLU A 323 23.73 -20.50 6.97
CA GLU A 323 23.53 -19.53 8.04
C GLU A 323 22.50 -18.45 7.70
N ASN A 324 22.52 -17.90 6.49
CA ASN A 324 21.56 -16.89 6.07
C ASN A 324 20.14 -17.47 5.97
N SER A 325 19.98 -18.71 5.49
CA SER A 325 18.67 -19.37 5.44
C SER A 325 18.12 -19.62 6.86
N GLU A 326 18.96 -20.04 7.79
CA GLU A 326 18.59 -20.21 9.18
C GLU A 326 18.18 -18.88 9.83
N ARG A 327 18.94 -17.80 9.59
CA ARG A 327 18.57 -16.44 10.05
C ARG A 327 17.26 -15.93 9.44
N ILE A 328 16.98 -16.24 8.17
CA ILE A 328 15.71 -15.88 7.50
C ILE A 328 14.55 -16.66 8.12
N VAL A 329 14.72 -17.95 8.37
CA VAL A 329 13.71 -18.79 9.04
C VAL A 329 13.43 -18.28 10.45
N GLU A 330 14.47 -17.93 11.20
CA GLU A 330 14.36 -17.36 12.54
C GLU A 330 13.62 -16.02 12.56
N ARG A 331 13.95 -15.12 11.63
CA ARG A 331 13.22 -13.85 11.43
C ARG A 331 11.75 -14.07 11.04
N LYS A 332 11.47 -15.02 10.14
CA LYS A 332 10.09 -15.38 9.76
C LYS A 332 9.32 -15.96 10.93
N LYS A 333 9.95 -16.80 11.76
CA LYS A 333 9.38 -17.36 12.99
C LYS A 333 9.02 -16.24 13.97
N ASN A 334 9.94 -15.31 14.21
CA ASN A 334 9.72 -14.18 15.12
C ASN A 334 8.61 -13.23 14.60
N LEU A 335 8.60 -12.91 13.30
CA LEU A 335 7.53 -12.13 12.68
C LEU A 335 6.18 -12.86 12.74
N GLY A 336 6.16 -14.17 12.48
CA GLY A 336 4.96 -14.99 12.60
C GLY A 336 4.40 -15.00 14.03
N SER A 337 5.28 -15.08 15.02
CA SER A 337 4.90 -14.97 16.42
C SER A 337 4.30 -13.61 16.76
N ILE A 338 4.94 -12.51 16.36
CA ILE A 338 4.43 -11.14 16.58
C ILE A 338 3.07 -10.96 15.92
N ILE A 339 2.91 -11.37 14.66
CA ILE A 339 1.64 -11.28 13.92
C ILE A 339 0.56 -12.14 14.60
N GLY A 340 0.92 -13.33 15.09
CA GLY A 340 0.01 -14.20 15.81
C GLY A 340 -0.50 -13.60 17.13
N PHE A 341 0.29 -12.75 17.79
CA PHE A 341 -0.13 -12.09 19.04
C PHE A 341 -0.96 -10.81 18.80
N ILE A 342 -0.96 -10.22 17.60
CA ILE A 342 -1.75 -9.00 17.29
C ILE A 342 -3.25 -9.16 17.66
N PRO A 343 -3.97 -10.25 17.30
CA PRO A 343 -5.37 -10.43 17.68
C PRO A 343 -5.57 -10.50 19.19
N VAL A 344 -4.63 -11.14 19.91
CA VAL A 344 -4.69 -11.27 21.38
C VAL A 344 -4.55 -9.90 22.03
N TYR A 345 -3.56 -9.09 21.61
CA TYR A 345 -3.41 -7.73 22.11
C TYR A 345 -4.59 -6.82 21.72
N ALA A 346 -5.14 -6.98 20.52
CA ALA A 346 -6.32 -6.24 20.10
C ALA A 346 -7.54 -6.58 20.98
N MET A 347 -7.76 -7.85 21.30
CA MET A 347 -8.81 -8.27 22.22
C MET A 347 -8.59 -7.70 23.64
N LEU A 348 -7.35 -7.76 24.14
CA LEU A 348 -7.02 -7.25 25.46
C LEU A 348 -7.28 -5.74 25.56
N ILE A 349 -6.89 -4.97 24.55
CA ILE A 349 -7.15 -3.52 24.48
C ILE A 349 -8.66 -3.26 24.44
N LEU A 350 -9.39 -3.97 23.61
CA LEU A 350 -10.82 -3.71 23.36
C LEU A 350 -11.69 -4.12 24.55
N TYR A 351 -11.37 -5.25 25.22
CA TYR A 351 -12.18 -5.76 26.34
C TYR A 351 -11.78 -5.24 27.70
N LEU A 352 -10.53 -4.83 27.89
CA LEU A 352 -10.03 -4.41 29.20
C LEU A 352 -9.77 -2.91 29.28
N ILE A 353 -9.04 -2.35 28.32
CA ILE A 353 -8.63 -0.94 28.37
C ILE A 353 -9.78 0.00 28.01
N VAL A 354 -10.56 -0.31 26.96
CA VAL A 354 -11.66 0.56 26.51
C VAL A 354 -12.76 0.67 27.59
N PRO A 355 -13.29 -0.41 28.19
CA PRO A 355 -14.27 -0.30 29.26
C PRO A 355 -13.73 0.40 30.50
N MET A 356 -12.45 0.20 30.85
CA MET A 356 -11.83 0.87 31.99
C MET A 356 -11.74 2.40 31.78
N ILE A 357 -11.39 2.84 30.58
CA ILE A 357 -11.36 4.27 30.23
C ILE A 357 -12.77 4.86 30.27
N VAL A 358 -13.75 4.18 29.68
CA VAL A 358 -15.16 4.64 29.67
C VAL A 358 -15.70 4.77 31.09
N SER A 359 -15.53 3.73 31.92
CA SER A 359 -15.96 3.76 33.33
C SER A 359 -15.23 4.83 34.16
N GLY A 360 -13.92 5.04 33.88
CA GLY A 360 -13.16 6.13 34.51
C GLY A 360 -13.68 7.51 34.12
N MET A 361 -14.01 7.73 32.86
CA MET A 361 -14.60 8.99 32.40
C MET A 361 -16.02 9.24 32.99
N GLU A 362 -16.85 8.21 33.10
CA GLU A 362 -18.15 8.27 33.73
C GLU A 362 -18.03 8.63 35.23
N SER A 363 -17.09 8.01 35.94
CA SER A 363 -16.83 8.32 37.36
C SER A 363 -16.37 9.77 37.56
N ILE A 364 -15.49 10.25 36.69
CA ILE A 364 -15.01 11.65 36.71
C ILE A 364 -16.20 12.62 36.42
N SER A 365 -17.03 12.30 35.42
CA SER A 365 -18.17 13.13 35.07
C SER A 365 -19.22 13.18 36.18
N ALA A 366 -19.46 12.08 36.90
CA ALA A 366 -20.32 11.99 38.06
C ALA A 366 -19.79 12.85 39.24
N PHE A 367 -18.47 12.80 39.44
CA PHE A 367 -17.83 13.62 40.47
C PHE A 367 -17.94 15.14 40.18
N TYR A 368 -17.73 15.54 38.94
CA TYR A 368 -17.95 16.95 38.53
C TYR A 368 -19.39 17.41 38.68
N ARG A 369 -20.39 16.55 38.41
CA ARG A 369 -21.80 16.87 38.65
C ARG A 369 -22.12 17.07 40.13
N GLN A 370 -21.54 16.27 41.02
CA GLN A 370 -21.69 16.43 42.48
C GLN A 370 -21.07 17.75 42.98
N LEU A 371 -19.90 18.13 42.48
CA LEU A 371 -19.24 19.38 42.82
C LEU A 371 -20.00 20.61 42.33
N SER A 372 -20.71 20.51 41.20
CA SER A 372 -21.51 21.63 40.68
C SER A 372 -22.88 21.83 41.36
N GLN A 373 -23.27 20.87 42.22
CA GLN A 373 -24.50 20.95 43.01
C GLN A 373 -24.29 21.41 44.49
N MET A 374 -23.02 21.54 44.89
CA MET A 374 -22.60 22.16 46.16
C MET A 374 -22.30 23.66 45.96
#